data_a0f8070df016a55bd727f6f59f2e875a
#
_entry.id   a0f8070df016a55bd727f6f59f2e875a
#
_cell.length_a   1.000
_cell.length_b   1.000
_cell.length_c   1.000
_cell.angle_alpha   90.00
_cell.angle_beta   90.00
_cell.angle_gamma   90.00
#
_symmetry.space_group_name_H-M   'P 1'
#
loop_
_entity.id
_entity.type
_entity.pdbx_description
1 polymer ?
#
loop_
_entity_poly.entity_id
_entity_poly.type
_entity_poly.pdbx_seq_one_letter_code
_entity_poly.pdbx_strand_id
1 'polypeptide(L)'
;MSEFKRAIEDYAKYVVQQSRSRLSKAGKNKGSLYKSLSYIILQNREASGRFASGYTVTFDMEDYGKFVDKGVKGSLSSSKGNQQEQSPYQFGNRTALIGKQNGGMSGIMRKWLEKRKIRWRDKVTGRFMSYKSMSYLIARSIYTRGIKPTLFFTKPFE
;
A
#
# COMPACT_ATOMS: atom_id res chain seq x y z
N MET A 1 31.75 -8.96 16.40
CA MET A 1 30.60 -9.22 15.54
C MET A 1 31.13 -9.75 14.22
N SER A 2 30.63 -10.89 13.68
CA SER A 2 31.19 -11.43 12.44
C SER A 2 30.94 -10.46 11.28
N GLU A 3 31.90 -10.32 10.35
CA GLU A 3 31.78 -9.48 9.14
C GLU A 3 30.51 -9.81 8.35
N PHE A 4 30.18 -11.09 8.29
CA PHE A 4 28.98 -11.58 7.63
C PHE A 4 27.69 -11.03 8.26
N LYS A 5 27.57 -10.99 9.59
CA LYS A 5 26.43 -10.40 10.27
C LYS A 5 26.30 -8.90 9.97
N ARG A 6 27.42 -8.20 9.93
CA ARG A 6 27.46 -6.77 9.59
C ARG A 6 26.98 -6.50 8.17
N ALA A 7 27.44 -7.30 7.21
CA ALA A 7 27.01 -7.19 5.82
C ALA A 7 25.49 -7.40 5.66
N ILE A 8 24.92 -8.39 6.35
CA ILE A 8 23.48 -8.65 6.36
C ILE A 8 22.70 -7.46 6.97
N GLU A 9 23.22 -6.91 8.06
CA GLU A 9 22.60 -5.76 8.72
C GLU A 9 22.60 -4.52 7.82
N ASP A 10 23.73 -4.25 7.17
CA ASP A 10 23.84 -3.13 6.23
C ASP A 10 22.91 -3.30 5.02
N TYR A 11 22.77 -4.51 4.50
CA TYR A 11 21.80 -4.81 3.45
C TYR A 11 20.36 -4.62 3.92
N ALA A 12 19.99 -5.10 5.09
CA ALA A 12 18.64 -4.91 5.64
C ALA A 12 18.32 -3.42 5.85
N LYS A 13 19.26 -2.64 6.37
CA LYS A 13 19.15 -1.18 6.49
C LYS A 13 18.94 -0.53 5.13
N TYR A 14 19.72 -0.92 4.12
CA TYR A 14 19.61 -0.43 2.77
C TYR A 14 18.20 -0.67 2.20
N VAL A 15 17.67 -1.90 2.31
CA VAL A 15 16.32 -2.24 1.84
C VAL A 15 15.26 -1.34 2.49
N VAL A 16 15.29 -1.18 3.81
CA VAL A 16 14.33 -0.32 4.53
C VAL A 16 14.46 1.15 4.11
N GLN A 17 15.67 1.67 3.97
CA GLN A 17 15.91 3.05 3.54
C GLN A 17 15.40 3.30 2.12
N GLN A 18 15.68 2.40 1.18
CA GLN A 18 15.21 2.50 -0.19
C GLN A 18 13.69 2.41 -0.27
N SER A 19 13.09 1.48 0.48
CA SER A 19 11.63 1.35 0.57
C SER A 19 10.98 2.64 1.10
N ARG A 20 11.51 3.22 2.16
CA ARG A 20 11.04 4.50 2.70
C ARG A 20 11.23 5.66 1.71
N SER A 21 12.36 5.71 1.01
CA SER A 21 12.61 6.73 -0.02
C SER A 21 11.56 6.66 -1.13
N ARG A 22 11.21 5.45 -1.61
CA ARG A 22 10.19 5.25 -2.63
C ARG A 22 8.79 5.61 -2.14
N LEU A 23 8.43 5.25 -0.90
CA LEU A 23 7.18 5.70 -0.30
C LEU A 23 7.10 7.23 -0.21
N SER A 24 8.20 7.89 0.13
CA SER A 24 8.28 9.36 0.16
C SER A 24 8.05 9.97 -1.23
N LYS A 25 8.70 9.42 -2.26
CA LYS A 25 8.49 9.85 -3.66
C LYS A 25 7.05 9.64 -4.12
N ALA A 26 6.38 8.60 -3.62
CA ALA A 26 4.96 8.35 -3.86
C ALA A 26 4.01 9.22 -2.99
N GLY A 27 4.53 10.16 -2.20
CA GLY A 27 3.74 11.03 -1.33
C GLY A 27 3.16 10.34 -0.08
N LYS A 28 3.72 9.18 0.31
CA LYS A 28 3.20 8.34 1.42
C LYS A 28 4.11 8.33 2.65
N ASN A 29 4.86 9.39 2.89
CA ASN A 29 5.86 9.51 3.96
C ASN A 29 5.29 9.73 5.37
N LYS A 30 4.01 10.04 5.50
CA LYS A 30 3.35 10.32 6.80
C LYS A 30 2.44 9.20 7.29
N GLY A 31 2.32 8.11 6.54
CA GLY A 31 1.44 6.98 6.86
C GLY A 31 2.03 6.00 7.87
N SER A 32 1.16 5.16 8.46
CA SER A 32 1.59 4.06 9.33
C SER A 32 2.53 3.09 8.63
N LEU A 33 2.29 2.78 7.35
CA LEU A 33 3.16 1.93 6.53
C LEU A 33 4.62 2.41 6.50
N TYR A 34 4.85 3.72 6.35
CA TYR A 34 6.20 4.27 6.35
C TYR A 34 6.89 4.09 7.71
N LYS A 35 6.13 4.22 8.78
CA LYS A 35 6.64 4.11 10.17
C LYS A 35 6.86 2.67 10.60
N SER A 36 5.99 1.73 10.16
CA SER A 36 6.04 0.32 10.54
C SER A 36 7.14 -0.46 9.83
N LEU A 37 7.66 0.05 8.70
CA LEU A 37 8.76 -0.61 7.99
C LEU A 37 9.96 -0.82 8.91
N SER A 38 10.24 -2.09 9.22
CA SER A 38 11.34 -2.50 10.07
C SER A 38 11.93 -3.83 9.60
N TYR A 39 13.02 -4.25 10.21
CA TYR A 39 13.62 -5.55 9.98
C TYR A 39 14.09 -6.16 11.29
N ILE A 40 14.13 -7.48 11.33
CA ILE A 40 14.68 -8.29 12.44
C ILE A 40 15.64 -9.29 11.83
N ILE A 41 16.82 -9.45 12.46
CA ILE A 41 17.82 -10.44 12.07
C ILE A 41 17.91 -11.47 13.18
N LEU A 42 17.60 -12.71 12.85
CA LEU A 42 17.68 -13.84 13.75
C LEU A 42 18.82 -14.76 13.29
N GLN A 43 19.65 -15.20 14.23
CA GLN A 43 20.58 -16.27 13.96
C GLN A 43 19.84 -17.60 13.99
N ASN A 44 20.00 -18.40 12.95
CA ASN A 44 19.35 -19.69 12.86
C ASN A 44 19.88 -20.63 13.94
N ARG A 45 19.03 -21.52 14.44
CA ARG A 45 19.40 -22.58 15.36
C ARG A 45 19.17 -23.94 14.69
N GLU A 46 20.07 -24.86 14.95
CA GLU A 46 19.88 -26.27 14.58
C GLU A 46 18.84 -26.92 15.51
N ALA A 47 18.32 -28.08 15.10
CA ALA A 47 17.40 -28.90 15.93
C ALA A 47 18.07 -29.30 17.27
N SER A 48 19.39 -29.35 17.33
CA SER A 48 20.20 -29.59 18.53
C SER A 48 20.25 -28.42 19.53
N GLY A 49 19.62 -27.26 19.16
CA GLY A 49 19.68 -26.03 19.94
C GLY A 49 20.96 -25.21 19.78
N ARG A 50 21.94 -25.68 19.01
CA ARG A 50 23.16 -24.93 18.69
C ARG A 50 22.89 -23.85 17.66
N PHE A 51 23.69 -22.77 17.70
CA PHE A 51 23.58 -21.73 16.67
C PHE A 51 24.14 -22.26 15.35
N ALA A 52 23.32 -22.21 14.31
CA ALA A 52 23.76 -22.48 12.95
C ALA A 52 24.57 -21.28 12.40
N SER A 53 25.31 -21.50 11.33
CA SER A 53 26.09 -20.45 10.64
C SER A 53 25.21 -19.46 9.86
N GLY A 54 23.89 -19.72 9.73
CA GLY A 54 22.96 -18.91 8.95
C GLY A 54 22.24 -17.83 9.76
N TYR A 55 21.77 -16.82 9.04
CA TYR A 55 20.90 -15.76 9.57
C TYR A 55 19.64 -15.67 8.72
N THR A 56 18.52 -15.38 9.37
CA THR A 56 17.25 -15.06 8.71
C THR A 56 16.94 -13.60 8.91
N VAL A 57 16.69 -12.88 7.82
CA VAL A 57 16.23 -11.49 7.86
C VAL A 57 14.73 -11.47 7.58
N THR A 58 13.97 -10.96 8.54
CA THR A 58 12.53 -10.76 8.40
C THR A 58 12.25 -9.27 8.30
N PHE A 59 11.55 -8.87 7.25
CA PHE A 59 11.06 -7.50 7.11
C PHE A 59 9.61 -7.45 7.56
N ASP A 60 9.31 -6.46 8.38
CA ASP A 60 7.99 -6.24 8.93
C ASP A 60 7.38 -4.95 8.40
N MET A 61 6.08 -4.97 8.10
CA MET A 61 5.31 -3.83 7.64
C MET A 61 3.82 -4.06 7.85
N GLU A 62 3.03 -3.00 7.78
CA GLU A 62 1.57 -3.08 7.80
C GLU A 62 1.03 -4.03 6.72
N ASP A 63 0.01 -4.83 7.05
CA ASP A 63 -0.60 -5.83 6.15
C ASP A 63 -1.04 -5.28 4.79
N TYR A 64 -1.48 -4.03 4.76
CA TYR A 64 -1.87 -3.39 3.51
C TYR A 64 -0.69 -2.97 2.62
N GLY A 65 0.54 -3.08 3.11
CA GLY A 65 1.76 -2.76 2.38
C GLY A 65 1.87 -3.52 1.05
N LYS A 66 1.48 -4.79 1.04
CA LYS A 66 1.45 -5.62 -0.19
C LYS A 66 0.55 -5.05 -1.30
N PHE A 67 -0.57 -4.41 -0.94
CA PHE A 67 -1.47 -3.78 -1.91
C PHE A 67 -0.90 -2.43 -2.40
N VAL A 68 -0.16 -1.73 -1.56
CA VAL A 68 0.54 -0.51 -1.96
C VAL A 68 1.73 -0.82 -2.85
N ASP A 69 2.45 -1.90 -2.57
CA ASP A 69 3.60 -2.35 -3.35
C ASP A 69 3.18 -2.82 -4.74
N LYS A 70 2.34 -3.84 -4.83
CA LYS A 70 1.94 -4.51 -6.08
C LYS A 70 0.71 -3.88 -6.74
N GLY A 71 0.06 -2.92 -6.10
CA GLY A 71 -1.19 -2.34 -6.58
C GLY A 71 -2.38 -3.29 -6.46
N VAL A 72 -3.52 -2.88 -6.99
CA VAL A 72 -4.76 -3.66 -7.03
C VAL A 72 -5.45 -3.44 -8.36
N LYS A 73 -5.85 -4.51 -9.05
CA LYS A 73 -6.61 -4.43 -10.31
C LYS A 73 -7.98 -3.79 -10.07
N GLY A 74 -8.37 -2.94 -11.00
CA GLY A 74 -9.74 -2.42 -11.05
C GLY A 74 -10.73 -3.42 -11.65
N SER A 75 -12.01 -3.08 -11.60
CA SER A 75 -13.10 -3.87 -12.19
C SER A 75 -13.23 -3.69 -13.71
N LEU A 76 -12.62 -2.67 -14.30
CA LEU A 76 -12.60 -2.48 -15.76
C LEU A 76 -11.62 -3.46 -16.40
N SER A 77 -11.99 -3.98 -17.58
CA SER A 77 -11.06 -4.78 -18.38
C SER A 77 -9.89 -3.91 -18.87
N SER A 78 -8.77 -4.56 -19.16
CA SER A 78 -7.54 -3.95 -19.67
C SER A 78 -7.73 -3.00 -20.85
N SER A 79 -8.64 -3.31 -21.77
CA SER A 79 -8.97 -2.49 -22.92
C SER A 79 -9.53 -1.09 -22.56
N LYS A 80 -9.96 -0.87 -21.32
CA LYS A 80 -10.53 0.40 -20.83
C LYS A 80 -9.64 1.14 -19.82
N GLY A 81 -8.35 0.89 -19.83
CA GLY A 81 -7.39 1.63 -19.03
C GLY A 81 -7.18 1.07 -17.61
N ASN A 82 -7.38 -0.22 -17.41
CA ASN A 82 -6.93 -0.90 -16.20
C ASN A 82 -5.39 -1.02 -16.24
N GLN A 83 -4.71 -0.07 -15.61
CA GLN A 83 -3.25 0.04 -15.65
C GLN A 83 -2.54 -0.97 -14.73
N GLN A 84 -3.29 -1.86 -14.08
CA GLN A 84 -2.77 -2.74 -13.01
C GLN A 84 -2.95 -4.23 -13.38
N GLU A 85 -2.84 -4.59 -14.64
CA GLU A 85 -3.05 -5.98 -15.11
C GLU A 85 -2.14 -7.01 -14.45
N GLN A 86 -0.92 -6.61 -14.14
CA GLN A 86 0.08 -7.52 -13.54
C GLN A 86 -0.08 -7.69 -12.03
N SER A 87 -0.96 -6.94 -11.36
CA SER A 87 -1.16 -7.12 -9.94
C SER A 87 -1.82 -8.47 -9.63
N PRO A 88 -1.36 -9.22 -8.61
CA PRO A 88 -2.02 -10.44 -8.14
C PRO A 88 -3.33 -10.14 -7.39
N TYR A 89 -3.57 -8.88 -7.02
CA TYR A 89 -4.74 -8.47 -6.24
C TYR A 89 -5.77 -7.80 -7.14
N GLN A 90 -7.05 -8.09 -6.85
CA GLN A 90 -8.19 -7.50 -7.56
C GLN A 90 -9.26 -7.07 -6.57
N PHE A 91 -9.95 -5.96 -6.84
CA PHE A 91 -11.13 -5.60 -6.07
C PHE A 91 -12.21 -6.67 -6.23
N GLY A 92 -12.81 -7.06 -5.10
CA GLY A 92 -13.92 -8.00 -5.07
C GLY A 92 -15.22 -7.43 -5.66
N ASN A 93 -16.35 -7.98 -5.25
CA ASN A 93 -17.67 -7.59 -5.73
C ASN A 93 -17.97 -6.09 -5.51
N ARG A 94 -18.94 -5.57 -6.27
CA ARG A 94 -19.45 -4.18 -6.18
C ARG A 94 -19.89 -3.78 -4.76
N THR A 95 -20.20 -4.73 -3.89
CA THR A 95 -20.44 -4.52 -2.46
C THR A 95 -19.25 -3.89 -1.73
N ALA A 96 -18.01 -4.10 -2.20
CA ALA A 96 -16.83 -3.44 -1.66
C ALA A 96 -16.87 -1.92 -1.87
N LEU A 97 -17.55 -1.44 -2.93
CA LEU A 97 -17.70 -0.02 -3.23
C LEU A 97 -18.65 0.68 -2.27
N ILE A 98 -19.82 0.06 -1.98
CA ILE A 98 -20.92 0.69 -1.25
C ILE A 98 -21.08 0.11 0.16
N GLY A 99 -20.74 -1.16 0.38
CA GLY A 99 -20.73 -1.92 1.64
C GLY A 99 -21.93 -1.71 2.58
N LYS A 100 -22.39 -2.75 3.25
CA LYS A 100 -23.50 -2.65 4.20
C LYS A 100 -23.11 -1.98 5.52
N GLN A 101 -21.87 -2.19 6.00
CA GLN A 101 -21.35 -1.57 7.23
C GLN A 101 -20.39 -0.43 6.88
N ASN A 102 -20.53 0.71 7.52
CA ASN A 102 -19.71 1.91 7.32
C ASN A 102 -19.64 2.46 5.88
N GLY A 103 -20.57 2.05 4.98
CA GLY A 103 -20.65 2.57 3.62
C GLY A 103 -19.54 2.12 2.67
N GLY A 104 -18.81 1.04 3.00
CA GLY A 104 -17.71 0.52 2.17
C GLY A 104 -16.64 1.57 1.86
N MET A 105 -16.02 1.48 0.70
CA MET A 105 -14.98 2.41 0.26
C MET A 105 -15.52 3.86 0.18
N SER A 106 -16.77 4.06 -0.27
CA SER A 106 -17.37 5.40 -0.34
C SER A 106 -17.55 6.04 1.04
N GLY A 107 -17.89 5.25 2.07
CA GLY A 107 -17.98 5.73 3.45
C GLY A 107 -16.63 6.15 4.02
N ILE A 108 -15.57 5.36 3.75
CA ILE A 108 -14.20 5.71 4.14
C ILE A 108 -13.75 7.01 3.46
N MET A 109 -13.99 7.14 2.16
CA MET A 109 -13.66 8.36 1.40
C MET A 109 -14.44 9.57 1.90
N ARG A 110 -15.72 9.40 2.28
CA ARG A 110 -16.52 10.47 2.85
C ARG A 110 -15.91 10.99 4.16
N LYS A 111 -15.60 10.12 5.10
CA LYS A 111 -14.93 10.49 6.37
C LYS A 111 -13.61 11.21 6.12
N TRP A 112 -12.84 10.75 5.14
CA TRP A 112 -11.57 11.36 4.76
C TRP A 112 -11.77 12.78 4.18
N LEU A 113 -12.74 12.98 3.27
CA LEU A 113 -13.06 14.28 2.70
C LEU A 113 -13.54 15.28 3.75
N GLU A 114 -14.44 14.84 4.65
CA GLU A 114 -14.97 15.65 5.75
C GLU A 114 -13.85 16.09 6.69
N LYS A 115 -12.97 15.16 7.10
CA LYS A 115 -11.81 15.45 7.95
C LYS A 115 -10.85 16.44 7.31
N ARG A 116 -10.64 16.36 6.00
CA ARG A 116 -9.73 17.23 5.23
C ARG A 116 -10.39 18.52 4.75
N LYS A 117 -11.72 18.65 4.90
CA LYS A 117 -12.54 19.78 4.40
C LYS A 117 -12.38 20.02 2.90
N ILE A 118 -12.15 18.95 2.12
CA ILE A 118 -11.97 19.02 0.68
C ILE A 118 -13.34 19.11 0.02
N ARG A 119 -13.58 20.14 -0.78
CA ARG A 119 -14.81 20.32 -1.55
C ARG A 119 -14.50 20.67 -3.00
N TRP A 120 -15.23 20.04 -3.91
CA TRP A 120 -15.16 20.35 -5.33
C TRP A 120 -16.40 21.15 -5.76
N ARG A 121 -16.21 21.95 -6.79
CA ARG A 121 -17.33 22.61 -7.47
C ARG A 121 -17.71 21.80 -8.70
N ASP A 122 -19.01 21.65 -8.91
CA ASP A 122 -19.55 21.12 -10.15
C ASP A 122 -19.25 22.10 -11.29
N LYS A 123 -18.71 21.57 -12.40
CA LYS A 123 -18.26 22.41 -13.52
C LYS A 123 -19.42 23.07 -14.29
N VAL A 124 -20.58 22.43 -14.25
CA VAL A 124 -21.78 22.93 -14.99
C VAL A 124 -22.53 23.93 -14.16
N THR A 125 -22.80 23.60 -12.89
CA THR A 125 -23.65 24.43 -12.01
C THR A 125 -22.85 25.42 -11.16
N GLY A 126 -21.54 25.29 -11.08
CA GLY A 126 -20.65 26.08 -10.20
C GLY A 126 -20.85 25.87 -8.71
N ARG A 127 -21.81 25.04 -8.30
CA ARG A 127 -22.13 24.76 -6.89
C ARG A 127 -21.19 23.76 -6.26
N PHE A 128 -21.00 23.83 -4.96
CA PHE A 128 -20.25 22.82 -4.24
C PHE A 128 -20.97 21.47 -4.24
N MET A 129 -20.23 20.43 -4.60
CA MET A 129 -20.74 19.07 -4.54
C MET A 129 -20.88 18.60 -3.08
N SER A 130 -21.87 17.73 -2.82
CA SER A 130 -21.99 17.09 -1.52
C SER A 130 -20.84 16.12 -1.24
N TYR A 131 -20.47 15.95 0.03
CA TYR A 131 -19.46 14.94 0.41
C TYR A 131 -19.86 13.52 -0.02
N LYS A 132 -21.15 13.20 0.00
CA LYS A 132 -21.70 11.91 -0.46
C LYS A 132 -21.41 11.69 -1.95
N SER A 133 -21.70 12.67 -2.79
CA SER A 133 -21.45 12.58 -4.24
C SER A 133 -19.97 12.47 -4.56
N MET A 134 -19.13 13.32 -3.93
CA MET A 134 -17.68 13.30 -4.13
C MET A 134 -17.07 11.97 -3.69
N SER A 135 -17.44 11.48 -2.51
CA SER A 135 -16.92 10.22 -1.99
C SER A 135 -17.28 9.02 -2.87
N TYR A 136 -18.49 9.01 -3.43
CA TYR A 136 -18.90 7.99 -4.38
C TYR A 136 -18.09 8.03 -5.68
N LEU A 137 -17.88 9.23 -6.25
CA LEU A 137 -17.08 9.38 -7.47
C LEU A 137 -15.63 8.92 -7.29
N ILE A 138 -14.99 9.28 -6.15
CA ILE A 138 -13.66 8.84 -5.83
C ILE A 138 -13.60 7.31 -5.67
N ALA A 139 -14.50 6.76 -4.86
CA ALA A 139 -14.54 5.34 -4.60
C ALA A 139 -14.82 4.55 -5.89
N ARG A 140 -15.74 5.01 -6.74
CA ARG A 140 -16.00 4.44 -8.05
C ARG A 140 -14.75 4.46 -8.94
N SER A 141 -14.04 5.58 -8.98
CA SER A 141 -12.81 5.71 -9.77
C SER A 141 -11.73 4.73 -9.30
N ILE A 142 -11.51 4.60 -7.99
CA ILE A 142 -10.58 3.64 -7.42
C ILE A 142 -11.01 2.20 -7.74
N TYR A 143 -12.30 1.89 -7.55
CA TYR A 143 -12.84 0.56 -7.81
C TYR A 143 -12.71 0.15 -9.28
N THR A 144 -12.97 1.08 -10.21
CA THR A 144 -12.94 0.79 -11.65
C THR A 144 -11.53 0.75 -12.23
N ARG A 145 -10.66 1.66 -11.81
CA ARG A 145 -9.29 1.81 -12.35
C ARG A 145 -8.23 1.04 -11.58
N GLY A 146 -8.50 0.68 -10.33
CA GLY A 146 -7.53 0.05 -9.45
C GLY A 146 -6.60 1.03 -8.75
N ILE A 147 -5.61 0.48 -8.05
CA ILE A 147 -4.55 1.20 -7.33
C ILE A 147 -3.23 0.91 -8.02
N LYS A 148 -2.51 1.95 -8.42
CA LYS A 148 -1.20 1.82 -9.06
C LYS A 148 -0.16 1.22 -8.11
N PRO A 149 0.66 0.27 -8.56
CA PRO A 149 1.77 -0.25 -7.78
C PRO A 149 2.82 0.84 -7.55
N THR A 150 3.39 0.85 -6.36
CA THR A 150 4.52 1.73 -6.04
C THR A 150 5.85 1.01 -6.13
N LEU A 151 5.83 -0.33 -6.05
CA LEU A 151 7.00 -1.22 -6.03
C LEU A 151 8.03 -0.76 -4.99
N PHE A 152 7.55 -0.21 -3.87
CA PHE A 152 8.41 0.39 -2.87
C PHE A 152 9.27 -0.65 -2.16
N PHE A 153 8.71 -1.85 -1.97
CA PHE A 153 9.39 -2.96 -1.31
C PHE A 153 10.03 -3.93 -2.31
N THR A 154 9.36 -4.23 -3.42
CA THR A 154 9.88 -5.16 -4.44
C THR A 154 11.15 -4.62 -5.10
N LYS A 155 11.18 -3.37 -5.51
CA LYS A 155 12.29 -2.74 -6.25
C LYS A 155 13.66 -2.76 -5.54
N PRO A 156 13.79 -2.59 -4.21
CA PRO A 156 15.06 -2.69 -3.51
C PRO A 156 15.74 -4.07 -3.58
N PHE A 157 15.02 -5.12 -3.97
CA PHE A 157 15.56 -6.49 -4.13
C PHE A 157 15.97 -6.80 -5.58
N GLU A 158 15.59 -5.99 -6.55
CA GLU A 158 16.00 -6.09 -7.96
C GLU A 158 17.32 -5.33 -8.20
#